data_6fe94f8215999070fc4f523b2793ab99
#
_entry.id   6fe94f8215999070fc4f523b2793ab99
#
_cell.length_a   1.000
_cell.length_b   1.000
_cell.length_c   1.000
_cell.angle_alpha   90.00
_cell.angle_beta   90.00
_cell.angle_gamma   90.00
#
_symmetry.space_group_name_H-M   'P 1'
#
loop_
_entity.id
_entity.type
_entity.pdbx_description
1 polymer ?
#
loop_
_entity_poly.entity_id
_entity_poly.type
_entity_poly.pdbx_seq_one_letter_code
_entity_poly.pdbx_strand_id
1 'polypeptide(L)'
;EEEHHEFVLMKGRDVPEGSKMVQQISFYVNELSELKDFHQIFLSEKVRIERTVSHGNAFGMYALDPEGNTIEIYYRTGFPVPQPCADPVNLQDSEESLIAQAKSRIPA
;
A
#
# COMPACT_ATOMS: atom_id res chain seq x y z
N GLU A 1 3.78 17.66 -9.98
CA GLU A 1 4.29 16.33 -9.66
C GLU A 1 4.18 16.05 -8.17
N GLU A 2 3.43 15.06 -7.80
CA GLU A 2 3.17 14.77 -6.39
C GLU A 2 4.18 13.82 -5.80
N GLU A 3 4.91 13.10 -6.63
CA GLU A 3 5.84 12.10 -6.15
C GLU A 3 7.25 12.48 -6.47
N HIS A 4 8.10 12.40 -5.48
CA HIS A 4 9.51 12.58 -5.70
C HIS A 4 10.09 11.46 -6.52
N HIS A 5 9.63 10.25 -6.26
CA HIS A 5 10.12 9.10 -6.97
C HIS A 5 9.10 8.00 -6.85
N GLU A 6 8.96 7.27 -7.94
CA GLU A 6 8.03 6.18 -8.02
C GLU A 6 8.74 4.83 -7.90
N PHE A 7 10.05 4.85 -7.92
CA PHE A 7 10.86 3.65 -7.92
C PHE A 7 12.05 3.89 -7.03
N VAL A 8 12.14 3.13 -5.94
CA VAL A 8 13.17 3.33 -4.93
C VAL A 8 14.02 2.08 -4.85
N LEU A 9 15.33 2.27 -5.03
CA LEU A 9 16.30 1.21 -4.85
C LEU A 9 17.10 1.50 -3.59
N MET A 10 17.23 0.50 -2.75
CA MET A 10 18.00 0.62 -1.53
C MET A 10 19.24 -0.24 -1.66
N LYS A 11 20.37 0.36 -1.37
CA LYS A 11 21.64 -0.36 -1.47
C LYS A 11 22.20 -0.64 -0.10
N GLY A 12 23.33 -1.33 -0.07
CA GLY A 12 23.99 -1.61 1.18
C GLY A 12 23.41 -2.79 1.91
N ARG A 13 22.55 -3.50 1.27
CA ARG A 13 21.94 -4.67 1.84
C ARG A 13 22.77 -5.90 1.54
N ASP A 14 23.14 -6.61 2.59
CA ASP A 14 23.85 -7.88 2.47
C ASP A 14 22.83 -8.96 2.19
N VAL A 15 22.90 -9.56 0.99
CA VAL A 15 21.95 -10.60 0.65
C VAL A 15 22.68 -11.87 0.25
N PRO A 16 22.21 -13.03 0.70
CA PRO A 16 22.73 -14.29 0.23
C PRO A 16 22.40 -14.50 -1.24
N GLU A 17 23.18 -15.35 -1.86
CA GLU A 17 22.91 -15.72 -3.22
C GLU A 17 21.49 -16.27 -3.34
N GLY A 18 20.78 -15.86 -4.39
CA GLY A 18 19.41 -16.29 -4.59
C GLY A 18 18.37 -15.44 -3.91
N SER A 19 18.81 -14.46 -3.10
CA SER A 19 17.86 -13.54 -2.46
C SER A 19 17.38 -12.51 -3.45
N LYS A 20 16.20 -11.94 -3.16
CA LYS A 20 15.69 -10.88 -4.03
C LYS A 20 16.50 -9.62 -3.81
N MET A 21 16.77 -8.93 -4.92
CA MET A 21 17.55 -7.70 -4.89
C MET A 21 16.69 -6.48 -4.68
N VAL A 22 15.41 -6.58 -4.97
CA VAL A 22 14.46 -5.47 -4.79
C VAL A 22 13.60 -5.81 -3.58
N GLN A 23 13.55 -4.89 -2.61
CA GLN A 23 12.75 -5.14 -1.42
C GLN A 23 11.28 -4.85 -1.65
N GLN A 24 11.00 -3.80 -2.40
CA GLN A 24 9.62 -3.38 -2.60
C GLN A 24 9.52 -2.45 -3.79
N ILE A 25 8.48 -2.61 -4.56
CA ILE A 25 8.13 -1.67 -5.62
C ILE A 25 6.76 -1.13 -5.28
N SER A 26 6.64 0.20 -5.27
CA SER A 26 5.39 0.85 -4.89
C SER A 26 4.82 1.61 -6.08
N PHE A 27 3.53 1.41 -6.32
CA PHE A 27 2.77 2.11 -7.35
C PHE A 27 1.61 2.83 -6.68
N TYR A 28 1.30 4.04 -7.12
CA TYR A 28 0.15 4.72 -6.56
C TYR A 28 -0.96 4.82 -7.59
N VAL A 29 -2.17 4.93 -7.09
CA VAL A 29 -3.35 5.13 -7.91
C VAL A 29 -3.96 6.48 -7.55
N ASN A 30 -4.75 7.03 -8.47
CA ASN A 30 -5.31 8.37 -8.30
C ASN A 30 -6.63 8.38 -7.55
N GLU A 31 -7.31 7.24 -7.49
CA GLU A 31 -8.61 7.15 -6.86
C GLU A 31 -8.66 5.96 -5.92
N LEU A 32 -9.35 6.12 -4.80
CA LEU A 32 -9.53 5.01 -3.88
C LEU A 32 -10.24 3.84 -4.57
N SER A 33 -11.16 4.15 -5.46
CA SER A 33 -11.87 3.09 -6.20
C SER A 33 -10.90 2.23 -7.01
N GLU A 34 -9.83 2.83 -7.52
CA GLU A 34 -8.84 2.06 -8.26
C GLU A 34 -8.11 1.08 -7.36
N LEU A 35 -7.79 1.51 -6.14
CA LEU A 35 -7.13 0.60 -5.18
C LEU A 35 -8.07 -0.56 -4.85
N LYS A 36 -9.35 -0.26 -4.65
CA LYS A 36 -10.34 -1.30 -4.37
C LYS A 36 -10.47 -2.26 -5.55
N ASP A 37 -10.40 -1.74 -6.76
CA ASP A 37 -10.45 -2.57 -7.96
C ASP A 37 -9.25 -3.50 -8.04
N PHE A 38 -8.05 -2.99 -7.78
CA PHE A 38 -6.86 -3.84 -7.74
C PHE A 38 -6.99 -4.91 -6.68
N HIS A 39 -7.54 -4.56 -5.53
CA HIS A 39 -7.75 -5.53 -4.47
C HIS A 39 -8.64 -6.67 -4.95
N GLN A 40 -9.75 -6.34 -5.64
CA GLN A 40 -10.65 -7.35 -6.16
C GLN A 40 -9.97 -8.23 -7.21
N ILE A 41 -9.18 -7.61 -8.09
CA ILE A 41 -8.46 -8.37 -9.10
C ILE A 41 -7.48 -9.33 -8.44
N PHE A 42 -6.74 -8.84 -7.44
CA PHE A 42 -5.77 -9.68 -6.75
C PHE A 42 -6.45 -10.86 -6.06
N LEU A 43 -7.62 -10.61 -5.46
CA LEU A 43 -8.36 -11.70 -4.84
C LEU A 43 -8.81 -12.74 -5.88
N SER A 44 -9.33 -12.27 -7.03
CA SER A 44 -9.84 -13.18 -8.05
C SER A 44 -8.72 -13.95 -8.73
N GLU A 45 -7.53 -13.36 -8.84
CA GLU A 45 -6.38 -14.01 -9.46
C GLU A 45 -5.54 -14.77 -8.45
N LYS A 46 -5.98 -14.79 -7.20
CA LYS A 46 -5.31 -15.52 -6.12
C LYS A 46 -3.88 -15.05 -5.89
N VAL A 47 -3.65 -13.76 -6.07
CA VAL A 47 -2.38 -13.14 -5.72
C VAL A 47 -2.26 -13.13 -4.21
N ARG A 48 -1.06 -13.40 -3.71
CA ARG A 48 -0.85 -13.45 -2.27
C ARG A 48 -0.78 -12.03 -1.71
N ILE A 49 -1.83 -11.64 -1.00
CA ILE A 49 -1.90 -10.33 -0.36
C ILE A 49 -1.37 -10.49 1.06
N GLU A 50 -0.30 -9.73 1.39
CA GLU A 50 0.31 -9.82 2.70
C GLU A 50 -0.46 -9.03 3.74
N ARG A 51 -0.90 -7.83 3.36
CA ARG A 51 -1.69 -7.01 4.28
C ARG A 51 -2.31 -5.84 3.54
N THR A 52 -3.35 -5.30 4.13
CA THR A 52 -3.97 -4.06 3.69
C THR A 52 -4.05 -3.15 4.91
N VAL A 53 -3.59 -1.91 4.76
CA VAL A 53 -3.44 -1.01 5.90
C VAL A 53 -3.89 0.40 5.56
N SER A 54 -4.24 1.13 6.60
CA SER A 54 -4.42 2.57 6.53
C SER A 54 -3.31 3.23 7.33
N HIS A 55 -2.59 4.13 6.68
CA HIS A 55 -1.62 4.99 7.36
C HIS A 55 -2.26 6.34 7.71
N GLY A 56 -3.56 6.48 7.51
CA GLY A 56 -4.25 7.74 7.65
C GLY A 56 -4.02 8.65 6.46
N ASN A 57 -2.76 8.90 6.11
CA ASN A 57 -2.45 9.73 4.94
C ASN A 57 -2.43 8.92 3.64
N ALA A 58 -2.57 7.60 3.73
CA ALA A 58 -2.61 6.72 2.57
C ALA A 58 -3.22 5.39 2.95
N PHE A 59 -3.78 4.71 1.96
CA PHE A 59 -4.15 3.30 2.09
C PHE A 59 -3.21 2.49 1.24
N GLY A 60 -2.76 1.35 1.74
CA GLY A 60 -1.83 0.50 1.02
C GLY A 60 -2.24 -0.95 1.00
N MET A 61 -1.97 -1.59 -0.12
CA MET A 61 -2.12 -3.03 -0.25
C MET A 61 -0.75 -3.59 -0.61
N TYR A 62 -0.27 -4.53 0.21
CA TYR A 62 1.03 -5.16 0.01
C TYR A 62 0.81 -6.59 -0.43
N ALA A 63 1.43 -6.94 -1.54
CA ALA A 63 1.26 -8.27 -2.14
C ALA A 63 2.60 -8.79 -2.61
N LEU A 64 2.64 -10.07 -2.93
CA LEU A 64 3.87 -10.69 -3.44
C LEU A 64 3.69 -11.00 -4.92
N ASP A 65 4.72 -10.70 -5.70
CA ASP A 65 4.74 -11.14 -7.09
C ASP A 65 5.11 -12.64 -7.13
N PRO A 66 5.08 -13.27 -8.30
CA PRO A 66 5.36 -14.71 -8.37
C PRO A 66 6.73 -15.11 -7.83
N GLU A 67 7.68 -14.19 -7.82
CA GLU A 67 9.02 -14.46 -7.32
C GLU A 67 9.20 -14.07 -5.87
N GLY A 68 8.13 -13.65 -5.21
CA GLY A 68 8.17 -13.32 -3.80
C GLY A 68 8.62 -11.89 -3.50
N ASN A 69 8.69 -11.03 -4.51
CA ASN A 69 9.02 -9.63 -4.27
C ASN A 69 7.78 -8.88 -3.79
N THR A 70 7.98 -7.95 -2.88
CA THR A 70 6.86 -7.18 -2.34
C THR A 70 6.48 -6.07 -3.31
N ILE A 71 5.18 -5.99 -3.58
CA ILE A 71 4.62 -4.92 -4.39
C ILE A 71 3.59 -4.21 -3.53
N GLU A 72 3.66 -2.88 -3.52
CA GLU A 72 2.67 -2.08 -2.84
C GLU A 72 1.88 -1.28 -3.86
N ILE A 73 0.55 -1.29 -3.71
CA ILE A 73 -0.34 -0.40 -4.45
C ILE A 73 -1.01 0.50 -3.42
N TYR A 74 -0.93 1.81 -3.61
CA TYR A 74 -1.43 2.70 -2.57
C TYR A 74 -2.16 3.90 -3.15
N TYR A 75 -3.01 4.48 -2.31
CA TYR A 75 -3.77 5.68 -2.60
C TYR A 75 -3.53 6.68 -1.47
N ARG A 76 -3.22 7.91 -1.83
CA ARG A 76 -2.89 8.97 -0.87
C ARG A 76 -4.14 9.78 -0.56
N THR A 77 -4.50 9.81 0.72
CA THR A 77 -5.64 10.63 1.15
C THR A 77 -5.26 12.10 1.29
N GLY A 78 -3.99 12.36 1.58
CA GLY A 78 -3.54 13.72 1.85
C GLY A 78 -3.90 14.21 3.25
N PHE A 79 -4.46 13.36 4.09
CA PHE A 79 -4.84 13.78 5.44
C PHE A 79 -3.60 13.98 6.30
N PRO A 80 -3.58 15.01 7.16
CA PRO A 80 -2.41 15.30 8.00
C PRO A 80 -2.37 14.38 9.22
N VAL A 81 -2.00 13.13 9.00
CA VAL A 81 -1.92 12.13 10.05
C VAL A 81 -0.45 11.91 10.40
N PRO A 82 -0.07 12.08 11.65
CA PRO A 82 1.33 11.84 12.05
C PRO A 82 1.72 10.39 11.84
N GLN A 83 2.97 10.21 11.43
CA GLN A 83 3.51 8.88 11.22
C GLN A 83 4.47 8.53 12.35
N PRO A 84 4.61 7.27 12.71
CA PRO A 84 4.00 6.10 12.07
C PRO A 84 2.55 5.90 12.46
N CYS A 85 1.78 5.44 11.50
CA CYS A 85 0.37 5.08 11.71
C CYS A 85 0.09 3.91 10.77
N ALA A 86 -0.44 2.82 11.29
CA ALA A 86 -0.73 1.66 10.47
C ALA A 86 -1.87 0.87 11.11
N ASP A 87 -3.07 1.01 10.57
CA ASP A 87 -4.25 0.31 11.03
C ASP A 87 -4.64 -0.72 9.98
N PRO A 88 -4.87 -1.98 10.37
CA PRO A 88 -5.39 -2.96 9.42
C PRO A 88 -6.75 -2.52 8.91
N VAL A 89 -6.98 -2.68 7.60
CA VAL A 89 -8.27 -2.33 7.00
C VAL A 89 -8.70 -3.43 6.05
N ASN A 90 -9.98 -3.47 5.77
CA ASN A 90 -10.54 -4.34 4.75
C ASN A 90 -10.92 -3.47 3.55
N LEU A 91 -10.21 -3.64 2.44
CA LEU A 91 -10.48 -2.81 1.27
C LEU A 91 -11.80 -3.15 0.59
N GLN A 92 -12.52 -4.15 1.09
CA GLN A 92 -13.88 -4.42 0.63
C GLN A 92 -14.91 -3.53 1.33
N ASP A 93 -14.52 -2.85 2.41
CA ASP A 93 -15.40 -1.90 3.06
C ASP A 93 -15.69 -0.73 2.13
N SER A 94 -16.76 -0.01 2.40
CA SER A 94 -17.14 1.12 1.57
C SER A 94 -16.08 2.21 1.63
N GLU A 95 -16.01 3.02 0.57
CA GLU A 95 -15.07 4.15 0.57
C GLU A 95 -15.38 5.10 1.71
N GLU A 96 -16.66 5.32 1.98
CA GLU A 96 -17.07 6.17 3.09
C GLU A 96 -16.48 5.70 4.41
N SER A 97 -16.59 4.40 4.66
CA SER A 97 -16.11 3.82 5.91
C SER A 97 -14.59 3.94 6.01
N LEU A 98 -13.89 3.64 4.91
CA LEU A 98 -12.44 3.71 4.88
C LEU A 98 -11.96 5.13 5.12
N ILE A 99 -12.58 6.10 4.46
CA ILE A 99 -12.21 7.51 4.60
C ILE A 99 -12.50 8.00 6.03
N ALA A 100 -13.63 7.61 6.59
CA ALA A 100 -13.98 8.02 7.95
C ALA A 100 -12.96 7.49 8.95
N GLN A 101 -12.53 6.25 8.77
CA GLN A 101 -11.54 5.67 9.64
C GLN A 101 -10.21 6.41 9.55
N ALA A 102 -9.77 6.72 8.34
CA ALA A 102 -8.52 7.45 8.14
C ALA A 102 -8.61 8.85 8.77
N LYS A 103 -9.74 9.53 8.59
CA LYS A 103 -9.94 10.86 9.16
C LYS A 103 -9.89 10.84 10.68
N SER A 104 -10.30 9.74 11.30
CA SER A 104 -10.30 9.65 12.75
C SER A 104 -8.89 9.72 13.34
N ARG A 105 -7.87 9.57 12.50
CA ARG A 105 -6.49 9.65 12.95
C ARG A 105 -5.91 11.06 12.86
N ILE A 106 -6.67 12.01 12.32
CA ILE A 106 -6.23 13.40 12.28
C ILE A 106 -6.30 13.94 13.72
N PRO A 107 -5.22 14.53 14.24
CA PRO A 107 -5.24 15.03 15.62
C PRO A 107 -6.23 16.17 15.77
N ALA A 108 -6.77 16.27 16.97
CA ALA A 108 -7.74 17.32 17.29
C ALA A 108 -7.06 18.71 17.36
#